data_02a7878b038109fcfb6fff34f4adad2c
#
_entry.id   02a7878b038109fcfb6fff34f4adad2c
#
_cell.length_a   1.000
_cell.length_b   1.000
_cell.length_c   1.000
_cell.angle_alpha   90.00
_cell.angle_beta   90.00
_cell.angle_gamma   90.00
#
_symmetry.space_group_name_H-M   'P 1'
#
loop_
_entity.id
_entity.type
_entity.pdbx_description
1 polymer ?
#
loop_
_entity_poly.entity_id
_entity_poly.type
_entity_poly.pdbx_seq_one_letter_code
_entity_poly.pdbx_strand_id
1 'polypeptide(L)'
;MATRKDPYVNFNFLVEIDGIVRAAFHEVGGLDSSIDVIEHREGGESITTRKLPGQVKFSNISLKWGMTDDTDLYAWHRQWAEGDPAAARKNGSIVLLDRQGQEKARWNFFSAWPAKWTGPTFNAEANDIAIEALELAHEGLARA
;
A
#
# COMPACT_ATOMS: atom_id res chain seq x y z
N MET A 1 35.17 -5.94 -12.01
CA MET A 1 34.83 -4.73 -11.27
C MET A 1 33.52 -4.98 -10.50
N ALA A 2 33.55 -4.78 -9.19
CA ALA A 2 32.35 -4.99 -8.39
C ALA A 2 31.31 -3.89 -8.68
N THR A 3 30.09 -4.29 -8.91
CA THR A 3 28.98 -3.35 -9.12
C THR A 3 28.52 -2.84 -7.76
N ARG A 4 28.61 -1.54 -7.57
CA ARG A 4 28.13 -0.90 -6.36
C ARG A 4 26.59 -0.84 -6.38
N LYS A 5 25.96 -1.26 -5.29
CA LYS A 5 24.51 -1.17 -5.13
C LYS A 5 24.17 -0.13 -4.10
N ASP A 6 23.82 1.04 -4.57
CA ASP A 6 23.41 2.14 -3.68
C ASP A 6 21.92 2.08 -3.41
N PRO A 7 21.48 2.52 -2.22
CA PRO A 7 20.05 2.66 -1.96
C PRO A 7 19.40 3.66 -2.93
N TYR A 8 18.14 3.43 -3.22
CA TYR A 8 17.37 4.35 -4.05
C TYR A 8 17.11 5.65 -3.28
N VAL A 9 17.30 6.79 -3.94
CA VAL A 9 17.04 8.12 -3.38
C VAL A 9 16.34 9.00 -4.41
N ASN A 10 15.53 9.96 -3.94
CA ASN A 10 14.86 10.97 -4.77
C ASN A 10 14.05 10.38 -5.92
N PHE A 11 13.23 9.37 -5.62
CA PHE A 11 12.39 8.73 -6.60
C PHE A 11 10.94 9.20 -6.50
N ASN A 12 10.27 9.14 -7.63
CA ASN A 12 8.82 9.29 -7.70
C ASN A 12 8.18 7.91 -7.72
N PHE A 13 6.93 7.84 -7.40
CA PHE A 13 6.19 6.59 -7.48
C PHE A 13 4.83 6.81 -8.13
N LEU A 14 4.35 5.75 -8.73
CA LEU A 14 3.16 5.67 -9.53
C LEU A 14 2.30 4.54 -8.99
N VAL A 15 1.01 4.72 -8.97
CA VAL A 15 0.07 3.65 -8.59
C VAL A 15 -0.78 3.30 -9.80
N GLU A 16 -0.79 2.01 -10.15
CA GLU A 16 -1.63 1.46 -11.19
C GLU A 16 -2.69 0.58 -10.54
N ILE A 17 -3.96 0.87 -10.76
CA ILE A 17 -5.07 0.07 -10.26
C ILE A 17 -6.04 -0.13 -11.41
N ASP A 18 -6.15 -1.35 -11.94
CA ASP A 18 -7.12 -1.76 -12.98
C ASP A 18 -7.70 -0.62 -13.82
N GLY A 19 -6.90 -0.08 -14.73
CA GLY A 19 -7.32 1.00 -15.62
C GLY A 19 -7.20 2.40 -15.04
N ILE A 20 -6.84 2.54 -13.77
CA ILE A 20 -6.56 3.83 -13.15
C ILE A 20 -5.05 3.90 -12.97
N VAL A 21 -4.42 4.87 -13.61
CA VAL A 21 -2.99 5.15 -13.45
C VAL A 21 -2.87 6.53 -12.84
N ARG A 22 -2.21 6.63 -11.70
CA ARG A 22 -2.07 7.90 -11.00
C ARG A 22 -0.64 8.10 -10.53
N ALA A 23 -0.10 9.25 -10.86
CA ALA A 23 1.18 9.73 -10.36
C ALA A 23 0.94 10.82 -9.31
N ALA A 24 1.99 11.41 -8.78
CA ALA A 24 1.94 12.52 -7.84
C ALA A 24 1.39 12.17 -6.43
N PHE A 25 1.77 11.00 -5.95
CA PHE A 25 1.54 10.66 -4.54
C PHE A 25 2.65 11.28 -3.68
N HIS A 26 2.28 11.73 -2.51
CA HIS A 26 3.24 12.19 -1.51
C HIS A 26 3.87 11.04 -0.73
N GLU A 27 3.08 10.01 -0.49
CA GLU A 27 3.50 8.92 0.38
C GLU A 27 2.75 7.64 0.07
N VAL A 28 3.48 6.54 0.07
CA VAL A 28 2.92 5.19 0.00
C VAL A 28 3.55 4.38 1.12
N GLY A 29 2.72 3.78 1.97
CA GLY A 29 3.19 2.96 3.08
C GLY A 29 2.44 1.64 3.17
N GLY A 30 2.86 0.79 4.10
CA GLY A 30 2.21 -0.50 4.31
C GLY A 30 2.66 -1.59 3.35
N LEU A 31 3.79 -1.42 2.68
CA LEU A 31 4.33 -2.43 1.77
C LEU A 31 5.10 -3.49 2.57
N ASP A 32 4.39 -4.21 3.41
CA ASP A 32 5.00 -5.20 4.29
C ASP A 32 4.22 -6.50 4.30
N SER A 33 4.89 -7.52 4.81
CA SER A 33 4.34 -8.85 4.97
C SER A 33 4.92 -9.44 6.25
N SER A 34 4.09 -10.12 7.02
CA SER A 34 4.52 -10.79 8.23
C SER A 34 3.91 -12.17 8.32
N ILE A 35 4.59 -13.04 9.03
CA ILE A 35 4.10 -14.38 9.33
C ILE A 35 3.98 -14.47 10.84
N ASP A 36 2.80 -14.86 11.32
CA ASP A 36 2.58 -15.06 12.75
C ASP A 36 3.51 -16.14 13.26
N VAL A 37 4.07 -15.91 14.44
CA VAL A 37 4.90 -16.89 15.12
C VAL A 37 4.03 -17.63 16.13
N ILE A 38 3.94 -18.94 15.96
CA ILE A 38 3.23 -19.81 16.91
C ILE A 38 4.27 -20.43 17.81
N GLU A 39 4.16 -20.16 19.09
CA GLU A 39 5.04 -20.78 20.08
C GLU A 39 4.48 -22.11 20.51
N HIS A 40 5.29 -23.16 20.40
CA HIS A 40 4.92 -24.50 20.76
C HIS A 40 5.95 -25.08 21.75
N ARG A 41 5.46 -25.56 22.88
CA ARG A 41 6.28 -26.18 23.88
C ARG A 41 5.88 -27.65 24.01
N GLU A 42 6.81 -28.55 23.71
CA GLU A 42 6.59 -29.98 23.85
C GLU A 42 6.99 -30.45 25.26
N GLY A 43 6.01 -30.91 26.01
CA GLY A 43 6.22 -31.53 27.34
C GLY A 43 6.93 -30.63 28.34
N GLY A 44 7.17 -31.16 29.53
CA GLY A 44 7.82 -30.44 30.60
C GLY A 44 9.36 -30.47 30.61
N GLU A 45 9.95 -31.08 29.59
CA GLU A 45 11.40 -31.34 29.60
C GLU A 45 12.23 -30.30 28.86
N SER A 46 11.61 -29.56 27.93
CA SER A 46 12.33 -28.56 27.14
C SER A 46 12.14 -27.17 27.71
N ILE A 47 13.23 -26.49 27.97
CA ILE A 47 13.24 -25.08 28.35
C ILE A 47 13.17 -24.14 27.15
N THR A 48 13.29 -24.70 25.95
CA THR A 48 13.28 -23.93 24.71
C THR A 48 11.94 -24.08 24.02
N THR A 49 11.29 -22.95 23.73
CA THR A 49 10.04 -22.94 22.98
C THR A 49 10.34 -23.02 21.50
N ARG A 50 9.64 -23.89 20.78
CA ARG A 50 9.75 -23.95 19.31
C ARG A 50 8.87 -22.87 18.71
N LYS A 51 9.38 -22.21 17.69
CA LYS A 51 8.66 -21.18 16.95
C LYS A 51 8.24 -21.72 15.59
N LEU A 52 6.94 -21.81 15.38
CA LEU A 52 6.37 -22.36 14.15
C LEU A 52 5.75 -21.22 13.33
N PRO A 53 5.79 -21.31 11.99
CA PRO A 53 5.11 -20.32 11.17
C PRO A 53 3.58 -20.48 11.23
N GLY A 54 2.90 -19.39 11.43
CA GLY A 54 1.44 -19.33 11.41
C GLY A 54 0.92 -18.71 10.13
N GLN A 55 -0.05 -17.81 10.24
CA GLN A 55 -0.66 -17.17 9.10
C GLN A 55 0.21 -16.04 8.56
N VAL A 56 0.19 -15.88 7.24
CA VAL A 56 0.77 -14.71 6.57
C VAL A 56 -0.22 -13.55 6.66
N LYS A 57 0.25 -12.39 7.04
CA LYS A 57 -0.55 -11.18 7.16
C LYS A 57 0.07 -10.03 6.37
N PHE A 58 -0.78 -9.21 5.80
CA PHE A 58 -0.37 -8.02 5.07
C PHE A 58 -1.04 -6.80 5.71
N SER A 59 -0.28 -5.74 5.89
CA SER A 59 -0.83 -4.46 6.32
C SER A 59 -1.61 -3.81 5.21
N ASN A 60 -2.55 -2.92 5.56
CA ASN A 60 -3.20 -2.08 4.56
C ASN A 60 -2.17 -1.18 3.88
N ILE A 61 -2.33 -1.00 2.58
CA ILE A 61 -1.51 -0.06 1.83
C ILE A 61 -2.10 1.34 2.02
N SER A 62 -1.28 2.27 2.49
CA SER A 62 -1.67 3.66 2.70
C SER A 62 -1.16 4.52 1.57
N LEU A 63 -2.07 5.24 0.91
CA LEU A 63 -1.77 6.15 -0.18
C LEU A 63 -2.14 7.57 0.25
N LYS A 64 -1.23 8.52 0.04
CA LYS A 64 -1.49 9.94 0.33
C LYS A 64 -1.12 10.79 -0.86
N TRP A 65 -1.98 11.74 -1.20
CA TRP A 65 -1.78 12.63 -2.35
C TRP A 65 -2.33 14.02 -2.06
N GLY A 66 -1.84 15.01 -2.79
CA GLY A 66 -2.41 16.34 -2.78
C GLY A 66 -3.79 16.34 -3.41
N MET A 67 -4.73 17.08 -2.84
CA MET A 67 -6.09 17.17 -3.35
C MET A 67 -6.10 17.70 -4.77
N THR A 68 -6.80 16.99 -5.65
CA THR A 68 -6.94 17.33 -7.07
C THR A 68 -8.40 17.22 -7.49
N ASP A 69 -8.69 17.58 -8.74
CA ASP A 69 -10.04 17.42 -9.30
C ASP A 69 -10.38 15.97 -9.65
N ASP A 70 -9.40 15.07 -9.62
CA ASP A 70 -9.60 13.66 -9.90
C ASP A 70 -10.20 12.95 -8.70
N THR A 71 -11.38 12.38 -8.87
CA THR A 71 -12.13 11.73 -7.80
C THR A 71 -12.27 10.22 -7.97
N ASP A 72 -11.49 9.60 -8.85
CA ASP A 72 -11.64 8.17 -9.17
C ASP A 72 -11.47 7.27 -7.95
N LEU A 73 -10.48 7.53 -7.12
CA LEU A 73 -10.23 6.73 -5.92
C LEU A 73 -11.31 6.95 -4.86
N TYR A 74 -11.77 8.18 -4.71
CA TYR A 74 -12.89 8.47 -3.82
C TYR A 74 -14.17 7.78 -4.30
N ALA A 75 -14.45 7.82 -5.60
CA ALA A 75 -15.63 7.17 -6.17
C ALA A 75 -15.60 5.66 -5.94
N TRP A 76 -14.43 5.05 -6.07
CA TRP A 76 -14.26 3.64 -5.78
C TRP A 76 -14.57 3.31 -4.31
N HIS A 77 -14.03 4.10 -3.38
CA HIS A 77 -14.35 3.94 -1.96
C HIS A 77 -15.85 4.10 -1.70
N ARG A 78 -16.46 5.09 -2.36
CA ARG A 78 -17.89 5.37 -2.21
C ARG A 78 -18.77 4.19 -2.63
N GLN A 79 -18.39 3.50 -3.70
CA GLN A 79 -19.10 2.30 -4.13
C GLN A 79 -19.14 1.23 -3.03
N TRP A 80 -18.02 1.00 -2.37
CA TRP A 80 -17.95 0.04 -1.27
C TRP A 80 -18.73 0.53 -0.04
N ALA A 81 -18.62 1.80 0.28
CA ALA A 81 -19.31 2.37 1.43
C ALA A 81 -20.84 2.32 1.29
N GLU A 82 -21.34 2.46 0.08
CA GLU A 82 -22.77 2.43 -0.21
C GLU A 82 -23.32 1.00 -0.44
N GLY A 83 -22.44 0.01 -0.44
CA GLY A 83 -22.85 -1.36 -0.72
C GLY A 83 -23.30 -1.60 -2.17
N ASP A 84 -22.73 -0.83 -3.11
CA ASP A 84 -23.05 -0.97 -4.52
C ASP A 84 -22.68 -2.37 -5.01
N PRO A 85 -23.63 -3.12 -5.63
CA PRO A 85 -23.29 -4.45 -6.16
C PRO A 85 -22.24 -4.43 -7.27
N ALA A 86 -22.01 -3.27 -7.90
CA ALA A 86 -20.97 -3.10 -8.90
C ALA A 86 -19.56 -2.88 -8.29
N ALA A 87 -19.47 -2.69 -6.96
CA ALA A 87 -18.19 -2.52 -6.30
C ALA A 87 -17.33 -3.77 -6.47
N ALA A 88 -16.09 -3.57 -6.91
CA ALA A 88 -15.20 -4.68 -7.24
C ALA A 88 -13.87 -4.55 -6.53
N ARG A 89 -13.27 -5.71 -6.23
CA ARG A 89 -11.87 -5.77 -5.79
C ARG A 89 -10.98 -5.60 -7.01
N LYS A 90 -9.86 -4.97 -6.83
CA LYS A 90 -8.94 -4.67 -7.94
C LYS A 90 -7.53 -5.10 -7.62
N ASN A 91 -6.83 -5.52 -8.65
CA ASN A 91 -5.39 -5.75 -8.57
C ASN A 91 -4.68 -4.48 -9.00
N GLY A 92 -3.47 -4.30 -8.50
CA GLY A 92 -2.71 -3.13 -8.88
C GLY A 92 -1.24 -3.27 -8.56
N SER A 93 -0.51 -2.18 -8.78
CA SER A 93 0.93 -2.13 -8.57
C SER A 93 1.34 -0.76 -8.04
N ILE A 94 2.32 -0.78 -7.16
CA ILE A 94 3.05 0.42 -6.76
C ILE A 94 4.39 0.36 -7.50
N VAL A 95 4.69 1.39 -8.27
CA VAL A 95 5.88 1.42 -9.13
C VAL A 95 6.79 2.55 -8.68
N LEU A 96 8.04 2.22 -8.40
CA LEU A 96 9.07 3.21 -8.07
C LEU A 96 9.77 3.62 -9.36
N LEU A 97 9.83 4.91 -9.63
CA LEU A 97 10.41 5.48 -10.83
C LEU A 97 11.69 6.25 -10.48
N ASP A 98 12.68 6.21 -11.37
CA ASP A 98 13.86 7.05 -11.25
C ASP A 98 13.60 8.46 -11.80
N ARG A 99 14.63 9.31 -11.80
CA ARG A 99 14.52 10.68 -12.28
C ARG A 99 14.19 10.78 -13.77
N GLN A 100 14.54 9.75 -14.54
CA GLN A 100 14.21 9.67 -15.96
C GLN A 100 12.84 9.05 -16.24
N GLY A 101 12.11 8.70 -15.19
CA GLY A 101 10.79 8.07 -15.32
C GLY A 101 10.84 6.57 -15.61
N GLN A 102 11.99 5.93 -15.46
CA GLN A 102 12.13 4.49 -15.67
C GLN A 102 11.79 3.70 -14.41
N GLU A 103 11.14 2.58 -14.59
CA GLU A 103 10.77 1.70 -13.48
C GLU A 103 12.00 1.08 -12.83
N LYS A 104 12.12 1.21 -11.50
CA LYS A 104 13.21 0.63 -10.72
C LYS A 104 12.75 -0.49 -9.79
N ALA A 105 11.52 -0.43 -9.31
CA ALA A 105 10.95 -1.46 -8.48
C ALA A 105 9.44 -1.47 -8.64
N ARG A 106 8.83 -2.63 -8.42
CA ARG A 106 7.39 -2.80 -8.53
C ARG A 106 6.89 -3.74 -7.44
N TRP A 107 5.83 -3.34 -6.78
CA TRP A 107 5.10 -4.19 -5.83
C TRP A 107 3.70 -4.41 -6.39
N ASN A 108 3.34 -5.66 -6.58
CA ASN A 108 2.00 -6.02 -7.03
C ASN A 108 1.13 -6.37 -5.83
N PHE A 109 -0.09 -5.88 -5.81
CA PHE A 109 -1.06 -6.24 -4.81
C PHE A 109 -2.31 -6.82 -5.45
N PHE A 110 -3.01 -7.67 -4.70
CA PHE A 110 -4.09 -8.49 -5.24
C PHE A 110 -5.35 -8.36 -4.41
N SER A 111 -6.49 -8.35 -5.10
CA SER A 111 -7.82 -8.34 -4.48
C SER A 111 -7.98 -7.20 -3.47
N ALA A 112 -7.55 -6.01 -3.85
CA ALA A 112 -7.61 -4.84 -3.00
C ALA A 112 -8.96 -4.16 -3.08
N TRP A 113 -9.36 -3.57 -1.95
CA TRP A 113 -10.54 -2.74 -1.87
C TRP A 113 -10.26 -1.56 -0.93
N PRO A 114 -10.92 -0.43 -1.15
CA PRO A 114 -10.61 0.80 -0.40
C PRO A 114 -11.33 0.78 0.96
N ALA A 115 -10.61 0.38 2.00
CA ALA A 115 -11.17 0.21 3.33
C ALA A 115 -11.43 1.53 4.05
N LYS A 116 -10.60 2.54 3.78
CA LYS A 116 -10.72 3.83 4.47
C LYS A 116 -10.30 4.96 3.56
N TRP A 117 -11.11 5.99 3.49
CA TRP A 117 -10.78 7.25 2.84
C TRP A 117 -10.74 8.35 3.89
N THR A 118 -9.71 9.18 3.85
CA THR A 118 -9.54 10.31 4.76
C THR A 118 -9.47 11.59 3.96
N GLY A 119 -10.40 12.48 4.20
CA GLY A 119 -10.42 13.79 3.56
C GLY A 119 -9.37 14.73 4.15
N PRO A 120 -9.10 15.83 3.47
CA PRO A 120 -8.09 16.78 3.93
C PRO A 120 -8.55 17.53 5.17
N THR A 121 -7.56 18.00 5.96
CA THR A 121 -7.78 18.94 7.02
C THR A 121 -7.54 20.34 6.47
N PHE A 122 -8.51 21.22 6.62
CA PHE A 122 -8.38 22.61 6.18
C PHE A 122 -8.04 23.51 7.35
N ASN A 123 -7.01 24.32 7.17
CA ASN A 123 -6.65 25.37 8.13
C ASN A 123 -6.36 26.64 7.36
N ALA A 124 -7.22 27.64 7.55
CA ALA A 124 -7.15 28.90 6.80
C ALA A 124 -5.88 29.71 7.12
N GLU A 125 -5.26 29.46 8.26
CA GLU A 125 -4.05 30.17 8.68
C GLU A 125 -2.75 29.48 8.24
N ALA A 126 -2.83 28.22 7.77
CA ALA A 126 -1.67 27.46 7.34
C ALA A 126 -1.56 27.48 5.82
N ASN A 127 -0.33 27.50 5.31
CA ASN A 127 -0.05 27.42 3.88
C ASN A 127 0.19 25.96 3.44
N ASP A 128 -0.36 25.01 4.16
CA ASP A 128 -0.16 23.60 3.88
C ASP A 128 -1.04 23.14 2.72
N ILE A 129 -0.51 22.18 1.96
CA ILE A 129 -1.27 21.54 0.89
C ILE A 129 -2.31 20.61 1.52
N ALA A 130 -3.55 20.68 1.04
CA ALA A 130 -4.58 19.76 1.46
C ALA A 130 -4.27 18.36 0.94
N ILE A 131 -4.24 17.37 1.83
CA ILE A 131 -3.84 16.00 1.51
C ILE A 131 -5.00 15.05 1.77
N GLU A 132 -5.30 14.22 0.78
CA GLU A 132 -6.23 13.11 0.91
C GLU A 132 -5.47 11.80 1.11
N ALA A 133 -6.09 10.86 1.79
CA ALA A 133 -5.51 9.54 2.03
C ALA A 133 -6.52 8.44 1.77
N LEU A 134 -6.01 7.30 1.34
CA LEU A 134 -6.79 6.09 1.11
C LEU A 134 -6.02 4.90 1.66
N GLU A 135 -6.70 4.02 2.37
CA GLU A 135 -6.13 2.75 2.79
C GLU A 135 -6.77 1.62 2.01
N LEU A 136 -5.92 0.79 1.42
CA LEU A 136 -6.34 -0.40 0.69
C LEU A 136 -6.13 -1.63 1.54
N ALA A 137 -7.19 -2.39 1.79
CA ALA A 137 -7.07 -3.75 2.29
C ALA A 137 -6.85 -4.66 1.08
N HIS A 138 -6.00 -5.66 1.21
CA HIS A 138 -5.68 -6.56 0.10
C HIS A 138 -5.37 -7.96 0.61
N GLU A 139 -5.31 -8.90 -0.31
CA GLU A 139 -5.10 -10.32 0.04
C GLU A 139 -3.72 -10.82 -0.33
N GLY A 140 -2.87 -9.99 -0.88
CA GLY A 140 -1.50 -10.37 -1.21
C GLY A 140 -0.67 -9.21 -1.71
N LEU A 141 0.64 -9.30 -1.47
CA LEU A 141 1.63 -8.34 -1.93
C LEU A 141 2.87 -9.10 -2.35
N ALA A 142 3.35 -8.82 -3.53
CA ALA A 142 4.57 -9.44 -4.04
C ALA A 142 5.45 -8.38 -4.70
N ARG A 143 6.73 -8.42 -4.43
CA ARG A 143 7.70 -7.60 -5.14
C ARG A 143 8.11 -8.31 -6.42
N ALA A 144 7.93 -7.62 -7.53
CA ALA A 144 8.31 -8.15 -8.85
C ALA A 144 9.80 -7.90 -9.13
#